data_a0e8482bf8a55f2e555d6b3db02aa2ed
#
_entry.id   a0e8482bf8a55f2e555d6b3db02aa2ed
#
_cell.length_a   1.000
_cell.length_b   1.000
_cell.length_c   1.000
_cell.angle_alpha   90.00
_cell.angle_beta   90.00
_cell.angle_gamma   90.00
#
_symmetry.space_group_name_H-M   'P 1'
#
loop_
_entity.id
_entity.type
_entity.pdbx_description
1 polymer ?
#
loop_
_entity_poly.entity_id
_entity_poly.type
_entity_poly.pdbx_seq_one_letter_code
_entity_poly.pdbx_strand_id
1 'polypeptide(L)' 'MAENLKKGDHVTWNSHGGQAEGTVDRKITSDTEAAGRTVRASPEDPQYEVTSEKSGGTAVHRPAALHED' A
#
# COMPACT_ATOMS: atom_id res chain seq x y z
N MET A 1 9.09 5.37 9.68
CA MET A 1 8.91 3.95 9.37
C MET A 1 7.45 3.64 9.11
N ALA A 2 7.19 2.84 8.10
CA ALA A 2 5.84 2.66 7.58
C ALA A 2 5.08 1.49 8.21
N GLU A 3 5.46 1.08 9.43
CA GLU A 3 4.92 -0.14 10.03
C GLU A 3 3.52 0.00 10.58
N ASN A 4 3.09 1.21 10.90
CA ASN A 4 1.79 1.46 11.54
C ASN A 4 0.96 2.43 10.74
N LEU A 5 0.93 2.24 9.44
CA LEU A 5 0.13 3.08 8.56
C LEU A 5 -1.36 2.84 8.82
N LYS A 6 -2.14 3.90 8.68
CA LYS A 6 -3.57 3.87 8.90
C LYS A 6 -4.28 4.30 7.62
N LYS A 7 -5.56 3.95 7.53
CA LYS A 7 -6.39 4.42 6.44
C LYS A 7 -6.35 5.95 6.37
N GLY A 8 -6.08 6.45 5.18
CA GLY A 8 -5.99 7.89 4.95
C GLY A 8 -4.59 8.47 5.08
N ASP A 9 -3.63 7.71 5.59
CA ASP A 9 -2.25 8.20 5.69
C ASP A 9 -1.67 8.42 4.29
N HIS A 10 -0.97 9.52 4.11
CA HIS A 10 -0.31 9.83 2.86
C HIS A 10 1.04 9.11 2.80
N VAL A 11 1.27 8.43 1.70
CA VAL A 11 2.49 7.63 1.52
C VAL A 11 3.06 7.83 0.12
N THR A 12 4.34 7.53 -0.03
CA THR A 12 5.00 7.49 -1.32
C THR A 12 5.65 6.14 -1.50
N TRP A 13 5.85 5.75 -2.75
CA TRP A 13 6.54 4.50 -3.09
C TRP A 13 7.19 4.63 -4.44
N ASN A 14 8.18 3.77 -4.71
CA ASN A 14 8.81 3.73 -6.01
C ASN A 14 7.92 2.97 -6.98
N SER A 15 7.64 3.57 -8.12
CA SER A 15 6.89 2.92 -9.17
C SER A 15 7.68 2.96 -10.47
N HIS A 16 7.17 2.25 -11.46
CA HIS A 16 7.81 2.22 -12.77
C HIS A 16 7.86 3.65 -13.35
N GLY A 17 9.05 4.13 -13.59
CA GLY A 17 9.24 5.47 -14.13
C GLY A 17 9.39 6.58 -13.10
N GLY A 18 9.41 6.26 -11.81
CA GLY A 18 9.64 7.27 -10.79
C GLY A 18 8.94 6.98 -9.48
N GLN A 19 8.70 8.02 -8.73
CA GLN A 19 8.06 7.93 -7.43
C GLN A 19 6.58 8.24 -7.57
N ALA A 20 5.74 7.45 -6.93
CA ALA A 20 4.30 7.67 -6.87
C ALA A 20 3.91 8.07 -5.46
N GLU A 21 2.76 8.71 -5.33
CA GLU A 21 2.21 9.07 -4.03
C GLU A 21 0.72 8.81 -4.00
N GLY A 22 0.20 8.58 -2.81
CA GLY A 22 -1.21 8.31 -2.63
C GLY A 22 -1.55 8.15 -1.17
N THR A 23 -2.70 7.53 -0.93
CA THR A 23 -3.19 7.32 0.43
C THR A 23 -3.43 5.84 0.69
N VAL A 24 -3.30 5.46 1.96
CA VAL A 24 -3.58 4.10 2.40
C VAL A 24 -5.09 3.89 2.46
N ASP A 25 -5.55 2.83 1.81
CA ASP A 25 -6.97 2.45 1.86
C ASP A 25 -7.25 1.51 3.02
N ARG A 26 -6.38 0.52 3.20
CA ARG A 26 -6.55 -0.44 4.29
C ARG A 26 -5.27 -1.23 4.52
N LYS A 27 -5.16 -1.76 5.73
CA LYS A 27 -4.11 -2.71 6.09
C LYS A 27 -4.61 -4.12 5.84
N ILE A 28 -3.83 -4.92 5.15
CA ILE A 28 -4.18 -6.30 4.81
C ILE A 28 -3.35 -7.22 5.70
N THR A 29 -4.02 -8.00 6.54
CA THR A 29 -3.37 -8.90 7.47
C THR A 29 -3.73 -10.37 7.24
N SER A 30 -4.46 -10.66 6.17
CA SER A 30 -4.79 -12.03 5.78
C SER A 30 -4.86 -12.09 4.26
N ASP A 31 -4.82 -13.29 3.72
CA ASP A 31 -4.90 -13.47 2.28
C ASP A 31 -6.23 -12.95 1.75
N THR A 32 -6.16 -12.18 0.68
CA THR A 32 -7.35 -11.59 0.08
C THR A 32 -7.07 -11.22 -1.38
N GLU A 33 -8.10 -10.80 -2.08
CA GLU A 33 -7.92 -10.22 -3.40
C GLU A 33 -8.01 -8.70 -3.30
N ALA A 34 -7.03 -8.04 -3.92
CA ALA A 34 -6.99 -6.59 -3.95
C ALA A 34 -6.20 -6.14 -5.17
N ALA A 35 -6.55 -4.99 -5.70
CA ALA A 35 -5.88 -4.41 -6.87
C ALA A 35 -5.77 -5.40 -8.04
N GLY A 36 -6.80 -6.23 -8.23
CA GLY A 36 -6.89 -7.18 -9.34
C GLY A 36 -6.02 -8.41 -9.21
N ARG A 37 -5.50 -8.70 -8.02
CA ARG A 37 -4.64 -9.86 -7.80
C ARG A 37 -4.85 -10.46 -6.43
N THR A 38 -4.36 -11.68 -6.26
CA THR A 38 -4.33 -12.32 -4.95
C THR A 38 -3.16 -11.77 -4.14
N VAL A 39 -3.48 -11.30 -2.95
CA VAL A 39 -2.49 -10.75 -2.02
C VAL A 39 -2.34 -11.72 -0.85
N ARG A 40 -1.11 -12.09 -0.56
CA ARG A 40 -0.81 -12.94 0.60
C ARG A 40 -0.25 -12.08 1.70
N ALA A 41 -0.90 -12.12 2.85
CA ALA A 41 -0.50 -11.33 3.99
C ALA A 41 -0.86 -12.06 5.28
N SER A 42 -0.24 -11.63 6.37
CA SER A 42 -0.53 -12.16 7.70
C SER A 42 -0.35 -11.01 8.70
N PRO A 43 -0.82 -11.18 9.95
CA PRO A 43 -0.58 -10.14 10.96
C PRO A 43 0.91 -9.86 11.19
N GLU A 44 1.76 -10.85 10.94
CA GLU A 44 3.21 -10.71 11.11
C GLU A 44 3.87 -10.13 9.86
N ASP A 45 3.22 -10.23 8.71
CA ASP A 45 3.73 -9.73 7.44
C ASP A 45 2.60 -9.03 6.71
N PRO A 46 2.15 -7.88 7.22
CA PRO A 46 1.01 -7.17 6.63
C PRO A 46 1.40 -6.48 5.34
N GLN A 47 0.39 -6.22 4.51
CA GLN A 47 0.53 -5.38 3.34
C GLN A 47 -0.50 -4.29 3.39
N TYR A 48 -0.32 -3.28 2.55
CA TYR A 48 -1.23 -2.14 2.52
C TYR A 48 -1.75 -1.91 1.12
N GLU A 49 -3.06 -1.73 1.02
CA GLU A 49 -3.67 -1.30 -0.22
C GLU A 49 -3.66 0.22 -0.25
N VAL A 50 -3.17 0.77 -1.35
CA VAL A 50 -3.03 2.22 -1.50
C VAL A 50 -3.68 2.65 -2.81
N THR A 51 -4.13 3.90 -2.85
CA THR A 51 -4.67 4.51 -4.06
C THR A 51 -3.74 5.62 -4.51
N SER A 52 -3.27 5.53 -5.75
CA SER A 52 -2.41 6.55 -6.33
C SER A 52 -3.20 7.82 -6.58
N GLU A 53 -2.70 8.94 -6.13
CA GLU A 53 -3.35 10.23 -6.36
C GLU A 53 -3.33 10.62 -7.82
N LYS A 54 -2.28 10.23 -8.53
CA LYS A 54 -2.09 10.64 -9.90
C LYS A 54 -2.97 9.88 -10.88
N SER A 55 -3.08 8.57 -10.71
CA SER A 55 -3.83 7.73 -11.64
C SER A 55 -5.19 7.32 -11.10
N GLY A 56 -5.39 7.41 -9.80
CA GLY A 56 -6.59 6.89 -9.16
C GLY A 56 -6.62 5.38 -9.06
N GLY A 57 -5.57 4.70 -9.52
CA GLY A 57 -5.48 3.25 -9.46
C GLY A 57 -5.05 2.77 -8.10
N THR A 58 -5.41 1.52 -7.78
CA THR A 58 -5.02 0.89 -6.53
C THR A 58 -3.82 -0.02 -6.73
N ALA A 59 -3.05 -0.19 -5.65
CA ALA A 59 -1.91 -1.10 -5.64
C ALA A 59 -1.75 -1.65 -4.23
N VAL A 60 -0.99 -2.72 -4.10
CA VAL A 60 -0.70 -3.31 -2.80
C VAL A 60 0.81 -3.37 -2.64
N HIS A 61 1.28 -2.85 -1.52
CA HIS A 61 2.71 -2.80 -1.21
C HIS A 61 2.97 -3.24 0.21
N ARG A 62 4.15 -3.78 0.44
CA ARG A 62 4.61 -4.09 1.79
C ARG A 62 5.00 -2.79 2.50
N PRO A 63 4.96 -2.76 3.85
CA PRO A 63 5.32 -1.55 4.59
C PRO A 63 6.70 -1.02 4.22
N ALA A 64 7.66 -1.91 3.97
CA ALA A 64 9.02 -1.52 3.63
C ALA A 64 9.12 -0.75 2.30
N ALA A 65 8.14 -0.90 1.43
CA ALA A 65 8.10 -0.21 0.14
C ALA A 65 7.44 1.16 0.23
N LEU A 66 6.79 1.45 1.34
CA LEU A 66 6.04 2.69 1.53
C LEU A 66 6.81 3.63 2.44
N HIS A 67 6.75 4.91 2.12
CA HIS A 67 7.33 5.96 2.94
C HIS A 67 6.22 6.88 3.39
N GLU A 68 6.08 7.02 4.68
CA GLU A 68 5.08 7.93 5.25
C GLU A 68 5.55 9.36 5.08
N ASP A 69 4.64 10.20 4.65
CA ASP A 69 4.97 11.58 4.35
C ASP A 69 4.76 12.49 5.56
#